data_a2d51ce9a0320c21fb7d1b7b1be59e01
#
_entry.id   a2d51ce9a0320c21fb7d1b7b1be59e01
#
_cell.length_a   1.000
_cell.length_b   1.000
_cell.length_c   1.000
_cell.angle_alpha   90.00
_cell.angle_beta   90.00
_cell.angle_gamma   90.00
#
_symmetry.space_group_name_H-M   'P 1'
#
loop_
_entity.id
_entity.type
_entity.pdbx_description
1 polymer ?
#
loop_
_entity_poly.entity_id
_entity_poly.type
_entity_poly.pdbx_seq_one_letter_code
_entity_poly.pdbx_strand_id
1 'polypeptide(L)'
;RYLALFFLVALVMYMVVAIVGAAETIMQGTKESGRLHHREDGQFGVFVPLTDGEIAQITEKGVTLQRDFSMDFHLGQSTLRVYQARENVDLFVSSQGSEVPAQGEILLEQHYAEKHELGLGDTLTVGGRDFTVTGIGSTPDYDAAYEKTSDTTVDSNLFGVGFVTAQNYEALKAGSAPRYA
;
A
#
# COMPACT_ATOMS: atom_id res chain seq x y z
N ARG A 1 13.98 -28.11 44.95
CA ARG A 1 14.41 -28.63 43.62
C ARG A 1 13.20 -28.90 42.70
N TYR A 2 12.24 -29.72 43.13
CA TYR A 2 11.08 -30.08 42.26
C TYR A 2 10.18 -28.89 41.96
N LEU A 3 10.01 -27.93 42.88
CA LEU A 3 9.22 -26.72 42.68
C LEU A 3 9.82 -25.84 41.58
N ALA A 4 11.15 -25.67 41.56
CA ALA A 4 11.85 -24.92 40.51
C ALA A 4 11.71 -25.58 39.13
N LEU A 5 11.80 -26.93 39.08
CA LEU A 5 11.58 -27.68 37.84
C LEU A 5 10.14 -27.55 37.35
N PHE A 6 9.16 -27.59 38.25
CA PHE A 6 7.76 -27.38 37.88
C PHE A 6 7.54 -26.01 37.28
N PHE A 7 8.05 -24.93 37.91
CA PHE A 7 7.89 -23.58 37.32
C PHE A 7 8.65 -23.43 36.02
N LEU A 8 9.81 -24.07 35.86
CA LEU A 8 10.53 -24.03 34.58
C LEU A 8 9.72 -24.68 33.47
N VAL A 9 9.16 -25.87 33.70
CA VAL A 9 8.32 -26.55 32.71
C VAL A 9 7.07 -25.76 32.41
N ALA A 10 6.40 -25.22 33.42
CA ALA A 10 5.21 -24.38 33.23
C ALA A 10 5.50 -23.12 32.42
N LEU A 11 6.64 -22.47 32.68
CA LEU A 11 7.08 -21.29 31.90
C LEU A 11 7.37 -21.63 30.45
N VAL A 12 8.08 -22.74 30.18
CA VAL A 12 8.37 -23.20 28.82
C VAL A 12 7.06 -23.50 28.06
N MET A 13 6.14 -24.23 28.70
CA MET A 13 4.84 -24.53 28.07
C MET A 13 4.03 -23.26 27.80
N TYR A 14 4.03 -22.31 28.73
CA TYR A 14 3.37 -21.01 28.54
C TYR A 14 3.99 -20.25 27.34
N MET A 15 5.31 -20.19 27.25
CA MET A 15 5.99 -19.53 26.11
C MET A 15 5.63 -20.18 24.77
N VAL A 16 5.62 -21.52 24.70
CA VAL A 16 5.25 -22.24 23.48
C VAL A 16 3.82 -21.91 23.05
N VAL A 17 2.86 -21.97 23.99
CA VAL A 17 1.46 -21.65 23.71
C VAL A 17 1.29 -20.18 23.29
N ALA A 18 2.00 -19.27 23.95
CA ALA A 18 1.95 -17.84 23.61
C ALA A 18 2.48 -17.57 22.20
N ILE A 19 3.61 -18.20 21.81
CA ILE A 19 4.19 -18.04 20.46
C ILE A 19 3.26 -18.61 19.39
N VAL A 20 2.72 -19.81 19.60
CA VAL A 20 1.79 -20.44 18.64
C VAL A 20 0.51 -19.61 18.51
N GLY A 21 -0.05 -19.15 19.63
CA GLY A 21 -1.26 -18.31 19.61
C GLY A 21 -1.03 -16.96 18.90
N ALA A 22 0.11 -16.32 19.15
CA ALA A 22 0.49 -15.08 18.46
C ALA A 22 0.65 -15.31 16.95
N ALA A 23 1.32 -16.38 16.53
CA ALA A 23 1.48 -16.71 15.12
C ALA A 23 0.14 -16.97 14.42
N GLU A 24 -0.77 -17.70 15.07
CA GLU A 24 -2.10 -17.97 14.51
C GLU A 24 -2.92 -16.67 14.39
N THR A 25 -2.87 -15.79 15.38
CA THR A 25 -3.56 -14.49 15.35
C THR A 25 -3.05 -13.62 14.20
N ILE A 26 -1.72 -13.55 13.99
CA ILE A 26 -1.12 -12.81 12.88
C ILE A 26 -1.56 -13.41 11.54
N MET A 27 -1.50 -14.72 11.37
CA MET A 27 -1.91 -15.39 10.13
C MET A 27 -3.39 -15.17 9.81
N GLN A 28 -4.27 -15.24 10.81
CA GLN A 28 -5.70 -14.98 10.64
C GLN A 28 -5.94 -13.51 10.29
N GLY A 29 -5.29 -12.58 10.99
CA GLY A 29 -5.40 -11.14 10.72
C GLY A 29 -4.96 -10.78 9.30
N THR A 30 -3.84 -11.34 8.83
CA THR A 30 -3.34 -11.11 7.46
C THR A 30 -4.30 -11.66 6.40
N LYS A 31 -4.87 -12.86 6.62
CA LYS A 31 -5.86 -13.44 5.69
C LYS A 31 -7.15 -12.64 5.65
N GLU A 32 -7.65 -12.21 6.81
CA GLU A 32 -8.88 -11.43 6.91
C GLU A 32 -8.70 -10.05 6.28
N SER A 33 -7.60 -9.36 6.59
CA SER A 33 -7.23 -8.09 5.95
C SER A 33 -7.13 -8.23 4.44
N GLY A 34 -6.40 -9.24 3.94
CA GLY A 34 -6.28 -9.50 2.51
C GLY A 34 -7.62 -9.74 1.81
N ARG A 35 -8.55 -10.42 2.48
CA ARG A 35 -9.90 -10.66 1.96
C ARG A 35 -10.75 -9.38 1.96
N LEU A 36 -10.72 -8.60 3.03
CA LEU A 36 -11.50 -7.37 3.17
C LEU A 36 -11.06 -6.28 2.21
N HIS A 37 -9.76 -6.18 1.95
CA HIS A 37 -9.18 -5.16 1.09
C HIS A 37 -8.85 -5.66 -0.31
N HIS A 38 -9.42 -6.81 -0.69
CA HIS A 38 -9.34 -7.38 -2.04
C HIS A 38 -7.90 -7.54 -2.52
N ARG A 39 -7.02 -8.08 -1.65
CA ARG A 39 -5.62 -8.31 -2.02
C ARG A 39 -5.52 -9.08 -3.32
N GLU A 40 -4.66 -8.63 -4.21
CA GLU A 40 -4.43 -9.26 -5.49
C GLU A 40 -3.99 -10.73 -5.38
N ASP A 41 -4.43 -11.57 -6.31
CA ASP A 41 -3.92 -12.94 -6.48
C ASP A 41 -2.61 -12.95 -7.27
N GLY A 42 -2.33 -11.90 -8.03
CA GLY A 42 -1.12 -11.72 -8.79
C GLY A 42 -1.18 -10.55 -9.74
N GLN A 43 -0.01 -10.09 -10.19
CA GLN A 43 0.14 -9.01 -11.16
C GLN A 43 0.91 -9.47 -12.40
N PHE A 44 0.65 -8.83 -13.53
CA PHE A 44 1.40 -9.05 -14.76
C PHE A 44 1.59 -7.73 -15.51
N GLY A 45 2.77 -7.56 -16.10
CA GLY A 45 3.08 -6.40 -16.93
C GLY A 45 2.82 -6.70 -18.42
N VAL A 46 2.29 -5.72 -19.14
CA VAL A 46 2.09 -5.78 -20.59
C VAL A 46 2.87 -4.65 -21.27
N PHE A 47 3.50 -4.92 -22.40
CA PHE A 47 4.21 -3.89 -23.18
C PHE A 47 3.27 -2.94 -23.92
N VAL A 48 2.04 -3.37 -24.20
CA VAL A 48 0.99 -2.58 -24.84
C VAL A 48 -0.24 -2.64 -23.93
N PRO A 49 -0.80 -1.49 -23.55
CA PRO A 49 -2.01 -1.47 -22.72
C PRO A 49 -3.15 -2.31 -23.32
N LEU A 50 -3.80 -3.10 -22.48
CA LEU A 50 -4.96 -3.87 -22.89
C LEU A 50 -6.09 -2.92 -23.34
N THR A 51 -6.77 -3.29 -24.42
CA THR A 51 -7.97 -2.64 -24.87
C THR A 51 -9.15 -2.97 -23.95
N ASP A 52 -10.19 -2.13 -23.95
CA ASP A 52 -11.39 -2.40 -23.15
C ASP A 52 -12.07 -3.71 -23.56
N GLY A 53 -11.98 -4.11 -24.84
CA GLY A 53 -12.50 -5.39 -25.33
C GLY A 53 -11.73 -6.59 -24.77
N GLU A 54 -10.40 -6.51 -24.65
CA GLU A 54 -9.58 -7.57 -24.05
C GLU A 54 -9.84 -7.68 -22.56
N ILE A 55 -9.95 -6.54 -21.86
CA ILE A 55 -10.32 -6.51 -20.44
C ILE A 55 -11.70 -7.15 -20.23
N ALA A 56 -12.69 -6.83 -21.06
CA ALA A 56 -14.01 -7.45 -20.99
C ALA A 56 -13.97 -8.96 -21.16
N GLN A 57 -13.20 -9.48 -22.13
CA GLN A 57 -13.04 -10.93 -22.36
C GLN A 57 -12.39 -11.65 -21.16
N ILE A 58 -11.46 -10.98 -20.45
CA ILE A 58 -10.83 -11.54 -19.25
C ILE A 58 -11.83 -11.55 -18.09
N THR A 59 -12.56 -10.45 -17.95
CA THR A 59 -13.57 -10.30 -16.90
C THR A 59 -14.71 -11.30 -17.03
N GLU A 60 -15.14 -11.64 -18.28
CA GLU A 60 -16.12 -12.69 -18.53
C GLU A 60 -15.67 -14.08 -18.04
N LYS A 61 -14.38 -14.30 -17.87
CA LYS A 61 -13.82 -15.55 -17.29
C LYS A 61 -13.79 -15.53 -15.75
N GLY A 62 -14.37 -14.51 -15.12
CA GLY A 62 -14.44 -14.38 -13.66
C GLY A 62 -13.19 -13.75 -13.02
N VAL A 63 -12.35 -13.08 -13.81
CA VAL A 63 -11.16 -12.38 -13.32
C VAL A 63 -11.48 -10.89 -13.16
N THR A 64 -11.24 -10.33 -11.98
CA THR A 64 -11.29 -8.89 -11.75
C THR A 64 -9.93 -8.28 -12.06
N LEU A 65 -9.89 -7.31 -12.96
CA LEU A 65 -8.65 -6.60 -13.31
C LEU A 65 -8.68 -5.18 -12.75
N GLN A 66 -7.55 -4.76 -12.22
CA GLN A 66 -7.27 -3.38 -11.84
C GLN A 66 -6.09 -2.88 -12.69
N ARG A 67 -6.24 -1.72 -13.33
CA ARG A 67 -5.11 -1.05 -13.99
C ARG A 67 -4.24 -0.41 -12.91
N ASP A 68 -2.95 -0.71 -12.94
CA ASP A 68 -1.99 -0.26 -11.94
C ASP A 68 -0.86 0.54 -12.59
N PHE A 69 -1.15 1.79 -12.92
CA PHE A 69 -0.15 2.72 -13.46
C PHE A 69 0.33 3.66 -12.37
N SER A 70 1.63 3.88 -12.32
CA SER A 70 2.27 4.79 -11.37
C SER A 70 3.11 5.86 -12.04
N MET A 71 3.36 6.93 -11.31
CA MET A 71 4.31 7.98 -11.65
C MET A 71 5.19 8.27 -10.45
N ASP A 72 6.51 8.32 -10.68
CA ASP A 72 7.48 8.66 -9.66
C ASP A 72 7.78 10.16 -9.68
N PHE A 73 7.65 10.82 -8.54
CA PHE A 73 7.98 12.22 -8.32
C PHE A 73 9.09 12.36 -7.30
N HIS A 74 10.14 13.11 -7.67
CA HIS A 74 11.25 13.41 -6.76
C HIS A 74 10.86 14.58 -5.86
N LEU A 75 10.84 14.37 -4.56
CA LEU A 75 10.54 15.34 -3.52
C LEU A 75 11.80 15.52 -2.65
N GLY A 76 12.71 16.42 -3.08
CA GLY A 76 13.99 16.56 -2.42
C GLY A 76 14.88 15.33 -2.61
N GLN A 77 15.12 14.59 -1.52
CA GLN A 77 15.92 13.35 -1.53
C GLN A 77 15.06 12.09 -1.64
N SER A 78 13.75 12.21 -1.51
CA SER A 78 12.82 11.07 -1.59
C SER A 78 12.13 11.00 -2.95
N THR A 79 11.62 9.82 -3.27
CA THR A 79 10.74 9.55 -4.39
C THR A 79 9.36 9.15 -3.87
N LEU A 80 8.34 9.86 -4.30
CA LEU A 80 6.95 9.49 -4.05
C LEU A 80 6.37 8.86 -5.32
N ARG A 81 5.97 7.61 -5.23
CA ARG A 81 5.23 6.91 -6.29
C ARG A 81 3.75 7.17 -6.13
N VAL A 82 3.15 7.80 -7.12
CA VAL A 82 1.75 8.18 -7.09
C VAL A 82 0.93 7.27 -7.99
N TYR A 83 -0.14 6.71 -7.41
CA TYR A 83 -1.14 5.90 -8.09
C TYR A 83 -2.47 6.63 -8.17
N GLN A 84 -3.30 6.21 -9.11
CA GLN A 84 -4.72 6.47 -9.02
C GLN A 84 -5.32 5.63 -7.88
N ALA A 85 -6.21 6.21 -7.08
CA ALA A 85 -6.93 5.46 -6.05
C ALA A 85 -7.67 4.26 -6.66
N ARG A 86 -7.49 3.11 -6.04
CA ARG A 86 -8.01 1.83 -6.52
C ARG A 86 -9.43 1.59 -6.02
N GLU A 87 -10.25 0.89 -6.81
CA GLU A 87 -11.65 0.65 -6.50
C GLU A 87 -11.98 -0.83 -6.31
N ASN A 88 -11.17 -1.74 -6.87
CA ASN A 88 -11.51 -3.16 -6.93
C ASN A 88 -10.48 -4.08 -6.26
N VAL A 89 -9.19 -3.75 -6.36
CA VAL A 89 -8.09 -4.61 -5.91
C VAL A 89 -7.12 -3.77 -5.12
N ASP A 90 -6.53 -4.33 -4.07
CA ASP A 90 -5.55 -3.69 -3.18
C ASP A 90 -6.03 -2.33 -2.66
N LEU A 91 -7.20 -2.34 -2.05
CA LEU A 91 -7.84 -1.12 -1.54
C LEU A 91 -7.01 -0.49 -0.42
N PHE A 92 -6.99 0.83 -0.39
CA PHE A 92 -6.31 1.57 0.67
C PHE A 92 -6.97 1.34 2.02
N VAL A 93 -6.15 1.03 3.02
CA VAL A 93 -6.55 0.81 4.41
C VAL A 93 -6.07 1.99 5.24
N SER A 94 -6.98 2.82 5.69
CA SER A 94 -6.63 3.98 6.49
C SER A 94 -6.35 3.58 7.95
N SER A 95 -5.20 4.01 8.46
CA SER A 95 -4.94 4.05 9.90
C SER A 95 -5.41 5.37 10.52
N GLN A 96 -5.46 6.43 9.70
CA GLN A 96 -5.95 7.76 10.10
C GLN A 96 -6.60 8.45 8.89
N GLY A 97 -7.74 9.09 9.10
CA GLY A 97 -8.43 9.90 8.10
C GLY A 97 -9.25 9.10 7.08
N SER A 98 -9.22 9.51 5.82
CA SER A 98 -10.04 8.95 4.75
C SER A 98 -9.40 7.75 4.07
N GLU A 99 -10.21 6.84 3.55
CA GLU A 99 -9.78 5.73 2.66
C GLU A 99 -9.91 6.09 1.18
N VAL A 100 -10.61 7.17 0.86
CA VAL A 100 -10.85 7.63 -0.52
C VAL A 100 -10.51 9.11 -0.61
N PRO A 101 -9.61 9.51 -1.53
CA PRO A 101 -9.26 10.91 -1.70
C PRO A 101 -10.35 11.66 -2.49
N ALA A 102 -10.54 12.94 -2.19
CA ALA A 102 -11.31 13.86 -3.02
C ALA A 102 -10.38 14.68 -3.94
N GLN A 103 -10.97 15.57 -4.74
CA GLN A 103 -10.20 16.45 -5.63
C GLN A 103 -9.27 17.36 -4.84
N GLY A 104 -7.98 17.39 -5.20
CA GLY A 104 -6.95 18.13 -4.47
C GLY A 104 -6.44 17.46 -3.20
N GLU A 105 -6.80 16.19 -2.97
CA GLU A 105 -6.39 15.40 -1.82
C GLU A 105 -5.45 14.26 -2.24
N ILE A 106 -4.65 13.83 -1.27
CA ILE A 106 -3.74 12.68 -1.39
C ILE A 106 -3.83 11.81 -0.13
N LEU A 107 -3.84 10.49 -0.35
CA LEU A 107 -3.60 9.51 0.70
C LEU A 107 -2.14 9.09 0.66
N LEU A 108 -1.52 8.93 1.82
CA LEU A 108 -0.09 8.59 1.93
C LEU A 108 0.12 7.26 2.65
N GLU A 109 1.15 6.54 2.22
CA GLU A 109 1.67 5.40 2.94
C GLU A 109 2.18 5.85 4.31
N GLN A 110 1.86 5.06 5.35
CA GLN A 110 2.03 5.44 6.75
C GLN A 110 3.50 5.71 7.12
N HIS A 111 4.43 4.83 6.76
CA HIS A 111 5.83 4.99 7.15
C HIS A 111 6.49 6.18 6.45
N TYR A 112 6.10 6.45 5.20
CA TYR A 112 6.56 7.65 4.50
C TYR A 112 6.03 8.91 5.18
N ALA A 113 4.75 8.94 5.52
CA ALA A 113 4.14 10.07 6.22
C ALA A 113 4.82 10.32 7.59
N GLU A 114 5.07 9.25 8.38
CA GLU A 114 5.78 9.33 9.66
C GLU A 114 7.21 9.86 9.50
N LYS A 115 7.96 9.39 8.50
CA LYS A 115 9.36 9.79 8.26
C LYS A 115 9.50 11.23 7.79
N HIS A 116 8.52 11.74 7.07
CA HIS A 116 8.50 13.10 6.55
C HIS A 116 7.67 14.06 7.41
N GLU A 117 7.25 13.62 8.62
CA GLU A 117 6.47 14.40 9.58
C GLU A 117 5.18 14.98 8.97
N LEU A 118 4.54 14.23 8.05
CA LEU A 118 3.30 14.62 7.38
C LEU A 118 2.10 14.09 8.14
N GLY A 119 1.20 14.97 8.52
CA GLY A 119 -0.06 14.67 9.20
C GLY A 119 -1.29 14.99 8.35
N LEU A 120 -2.47 14.63 8.86
CA LEU A 120 -3.73 14.98 8.23
C LEU A 120 -3.90 16.52 8.19
N GLY A 121 -4.25 17.04 7.02
CA GLY A 121 -4.42 18.47 6.76
C GLY A 121 -3.16 19.16 6.26
N ASP A 122 -1.99 18.51 6.29
CA ASP A 122 -0.78 19.07 5.74
C ASP A 122 -0.84 19.15 4.20
N THR A 123 -0.07 20.06 3.65
CA THR A 123 0.02 20.25 2.20
C THR A 123 1.30 19.64 1.66
N LEU A 124 1.19 18.80 0.66
CA LEU A 124 2.30 18.19 -0.07
C LEU A 124 2.29 18.61 -1.53
N THR A 125 3.38 19.21 -2.01
CA THR A 125 3.52 19.59 -3.42
C THR A 125 4.08 18.43 -4.24
N VAL A 126 3.31 17.91 -5.18
CA VAL A 126 3.68 16.79 -6.06
C VAL A 126 3.50 17.22 -7.52
N GLY A 127 4.55 17.11 -8.32
CA GLY A 127 4.48 17.49 -9.75
C GLY A 127 4.09 18.96 -9.98
N GLY A 128 4.43 19.86 -9.03
CA GLY A 128 4.07 21.28 -9.10
C GLY A 128 2.61 21.59 -8.73
N ARG A 129 1.90 20.64 -8.11
CA ARG A 129 0.54 20.79 -7.61
C ARG A 129 0.48 20.52 -6.12
N ASP A 130 -0.30 21.30 -5.42
CA ASP A 130 -0.50 21.13 -3.98
C ASP A 130 -1.67 20.19 -3.71
N PHE A 131 -1.42 19.23 -2.81
CA PHE A 131 -2.41 18.26 -2.34
C PHE A 131 -2.50 18.33 -0.82
N THR A 132 -3.72 18.23 -0.30
CA THR A 132 -3.95 18.08 1.15
C THR A 132 -3.90 16.60 1.52
N VAL A 133 -3.12 16.25 2.53
CA VAL A 133 -3.07 14.89 3.09
C VAL A 133 -4.36 14.64 3.87
N THR A 134 -5.21 13.71 3.42
CA THR A 134 -6.49 13.41 4.05
C THR A 134 -6.63 11.99 4.57
N GLY A 135 -5.69 11.12 4.21
CA GLY A 135 -5.61 9.77 4.74
C GLY A 135 -4.17 9.29 4.84
N ILE A 136 -3.88 8.57 5.90
CA ILE A 136 -2.60 7.90 6.16
C ILE A 136 -2.88 6.44 6.43
N GLY A 137 -2.17 5.54 5.73
CA GLY A 137 -2.46 4.11 5.84
C GLY A 137 -1.55 3.26 4.96
N SER A 138 -2.05 2.12 4.51
CA SER A 138 -1.31 1.20 3.63
C SER A 138 -2.22 0.55 2.60
N THR A 139 -1.62 -0.17 1.64
CA THR A 139 -2.34 -1.09 0.74
C THR A 139 -1.73 -2.48 0.86
N PRO A 140 -2.48 -3.57 0.58
CA PRO A 140 -1.99 -4.94 0.73
C PRO A 140 -0.72 -5.27 -0.06
N ASP A 141 -0.48 -4.62 -1.19
CA ASP A 141 0.71 -4.76 -2.03
C ASP A 141 1.90 -3.92 -1.55
N TYR A 142 1.65 -2.92 -0.68
CA TYR A 142 2.65 -2.05 -0.09
C TYR A 142 2.69 -2.10 1.45
N ASP A 143 2.48 -3.27 2.05
CA ASP A 143 2.78 -3.50 3.47
C ASP A 143 4.27 -3.21 3.78
N ALA A 144 5.11 -3.33 2.75
CA ALA A 144 6.51 -2.92 2.74
C ALA A 144 6.78 -2.18 1.43
N ALA A 145 6.93 -0.85 1.50
CA ALA A 145 7.11 0.01 0.33
C ALA A 145 8.54 -0.10 -0.23
N TYR A 146 8.77 -1.08 -1.11
CA TYR A 146 10.02 -1.19 -1.89
C TYR A 146 9.96 -0.32 -3.15
N GLU A 147 11.01 0.43 -3.44
CA GLU A 147 11.12 1.16 -4.71
C GLU A 147 11.24 0.19 -5.89
N LYS A 148 12.02 -0.88 -5.70
CA LYS A 148 12.27 -1.93 -6.71
C LYS A 148 12.09 -3.30 -6.10
N THR A 149 11.64 -4.26 -6.89
CA THR A 149 11.52 -5.68 -6.50
C THR A 149 12.85 -6.33 -6.11
N SER A 150 13.98 -5.73 -6.47
CA SER A 150 15.33 -6.19 -6.09
C SER A 150 15.78 -5.70 -4.72
N ASP A 151 15.07 -4.76 -4.12
CA ASP A 151 15.46 -4.16 -2.86
C ASP A 151 15.25 -5.15 -1.71
N THR A 152 16.20 -5.20 -0.79
CA THR A 152 16.16 -6.11 0.35
C THR A 152 15.75 -5.41 1.66
N THR A 153 15.70 -4.09 1.63
CA THR A 153 15.35 -3.24 2.78
C THR A 153 14.41 -2.12 2.34
N VAL A 154 13.45 -1.80 3.19
CA VAL A 154 12.58 -0.64 3.04
C VAL A 154 13.26 0.58 3.64
N ASP A 155 13.32 1.69 2.90
CA ASP A 155 13.75 2.99 3.41
C ASP A 155 12.70 4.06 3.10
N SER A 156 11.79 4.26 4.05
CA SER A 156 10.71 5.24 3.93
C SER A 156 11.20 6.71 4.00
N ASN A 157 12.49 6.97 4.25
CA ASN A 157 13.06 8.29 4.04
C ASN A 157 13.31 8.58 2.56
N LEU A 158 13.54 7.54 1.75
CA LEU A 158 13.88 7.66 0.35
C LEU A 158 12.72 7.33 -0.60
N PHE A 159 11.78 6.50 -0.16
CA PHE A 159 10.68 6.05 -1.01
C PHE A 159 9.36 5.96 -0.24
N GLY A 160 8.28 6.37 -0.90
CA GLY A 160 6.91 6.26 -0.40
C GLY A 160 5.90 6.13 -1.52
N VAL A 161 4.66 5.87 -1.12
CA VAL A 161 3.53 5.68 -2.03
C VAL A 161 2.39 6.62 -1.65
N GLY A 162 1.73 7.17 -2.66
CA GLY A 162 0.58 8.04 -2.50
C GLY A 162 -0.52 7.72 -3.50
N PHE A 163 -1.76 8.01 -3.12
CA PHE A 163 -2.95 7.76 -3.95
C PHE A 163 -3.76 9.03 -4.11
N VAL A 164 -4.15 9.32 -5.36
CA VAL A 164 -4.93 10.50 -5.72
C VAL A 164 -6.15 10.09 -6.57
N THR A 165 -7.11 10.98 -6.77
CA THR A 165 -8.24 10.72 -7.68
C THR A 165 -7.76 10.49 -9.12
N ALA A 166 -8.57 9.82 -9.94
CA ALA A 166 -8.32 9.67 -11.37
C ALA A 166 -8.09 11.01 -12.07
N GLN A 167 -8.85 12.05 -11.73
CA GLN A 167 -8.71 13.37 -12.29
C GLN A 167 -7.38 14.03 -11.91
N ASN A 168 -6.96 13.92 -10.65
CA ASN A 168 -5.67 14.41 -10.18
C ASN A 168 -4.51 13.64 -10.84
N TYR A 169 -4.65 12.32 -10.99
CA TYR A 169 -3.66 11.48 -11.66
C TYR A 169 -3.45 11.90 -13.12
N GLU A 170 -4.53 12.07 -13.90
CA GLU A 170 -4.43 12.54 -15.30
C GLU A 170 -3.85 13.98 -15.38
N ALA A 171 -4.15 14.84 -14.42
CA ALA A 171 -3.58 16.17 -14.35
C ALA A 171 -2.06 16.18 -14.05
N LEU A 172 -1.58 15.22 -13.24
CA LEU A 172 -0.15 15.00 -12.99
C LEU A 172 0.54 14.41 -14.24
N LYS A 173 -0.11 13.46 -14.90
CA LYS A 173 0.38 12.82 -16.13
C LYS A 173 0.59 13.81 -17.27
N ALA A 174 -0.27 14.81 -17.40
CA ALA A 174 -0.14 15.84 -18.43
C ALA A 174 1.16 16.68 -18.29
N GLY A 175 1.75 16.73 -17.09
CA GLY A 175 3.02 17.41 -16.80
C GLY A 175 4.25 16.49 -16.66
N SER A 176 4.08 15.18 -16.76
CA SER A 176 5.12 14.19 -16.44
C SER A 176 5.09 13.03 -17.44
N ALA A 177 6.22 12.32 -17.61
CA ALA A 177 6.25 11.07 -18.36
C ALA A 177 5.90 9.92 -17.41
N PRO A 178 4.75 9.23 -17.57
CA PRO A 178 4.38 8.12 -16.71
C PRO A 178 5.34 6.95 -16.89
N ARG A 179 5.74 6.30 -15.79
CA ARG A 179 6.34 4.98 -15.84
C ARG A 179 5.22 3.95 -15.82
N TYR A 180 5.25 3.02 -16.76
CA TYR A 180 4.39 1.85 -16.75
C TYR A 180 5.07 0.78 -15.90
N ALA A 181 4.38 0.26 -14.91
CA ALA A 181 4.79 -0.94 -14.20
C ALA A 181 4.31 -2.20 -14.94
#